data_9ccd8452abb5fea0db1986ffa77b9767
#
_entry.id   9ccd8452abb5fea0db1986ffa77b9767
#
_cell.length_a   1.000
_cell.length_b   1.000
_cell.length_c   1.000
_cell.angle_alpha   90.00
_cell.angle_beta   90.00
_cell.angle_gamma   90.00
#
_symmetry.space_group_name_H-M   'P 1'
#
loop_
_entity.id
_entity.type
_entity.pdbx_description
1 polymer ?
#
loop_
_entity_poly.entity_id
_entity_poly.type
_entity_poly.pdbx_seq_one_letter_code
_entity_poly.pdbx_strand_id
1 'polypeptide(L)'
;QKSATQVTKKPLMRDLPKYWDDYFGGPYKPDYEPPTGTGIDREELAELTERLTSYPEDFRIHPKVKKLLEQRQEMGTGKKPVDYGMAEALAFASLVKPNLGKPGIPVRLSGQDSRRGTFNQRHSVLLDIEDETEYIPLRHIALGQAACDIYNSPLSEAGVMGFEYGYSRDYPEALVLWEAQFGDFANVAQAVIDQFVCAGEEKWKLLSGLVLLLPHGYEGQGPEHSSARIERFLHLAARDNIQICQPSNAGQYFHLLRRQALRKWRKPLVVFTPKSMLRHPDALSPLEDLTQQRFLPVLPDTEAQDAKRILVCTGKIGHELRTERQKRKEKEKDLSTAIVFLEQMYPFPEAELAAELERHSAARDIVWVQEEPANMGALTYMLPLLRSIANGRPVISVKRSASASPATGSAKAHEVEQKTLLALAFTTGV
;
A
#
# COMPACT_ATOMS: atom_id res chain seq x y z
N GLN A 1 23.11 41.44 -16.01
CA GLN A 1 22.86 40.01 -16.36
C GLN A 1 24.05 39.09 -16.05
N LYS A 2 25.32 39.55 -16.11
CA LYS A 2 26.50 38.74 -15.77
C LYS A 2 26.64 38.44 -14.26
N SER A 3 26.09 39.23 -13.37
CA SER A 3 26.18 38.98 -11.91
C SER A 3 25.23 37.92 -11.40
N ALA A 4 24.12 37.69 -12.08
CA ALA A 4 23.15 36.67 -11.69
C ALA A 4 23.61 35.21 -11.96
N THR A 5 24.56 35.01 -12.87
CA THR A 5 25.12 33.72 -13.24
C THR A 5 26.25 33.24 -12.30
N GLN A 6 26.74 34.09 -11.42
CA GLN A 6 27.82 33.76 -10.47
C GLN A 6 27.35 33.48 -9.04
N VAL A 7 26.06 33.48 -8.78
CA VAL A 7 25.53 32.94 -7.51
C VAL A 7 25.70 31.44 -7.52
N THR A 8 26.87 31.00 -7.08
CA THR A 8 27.05 29.60 -6.70
C THR A 8 25.98 29.29 -5.67
N LYS A 9 24.97 28.50 -6.05
CA LYS A 9 24.03 27.90 -5.12
C LYS A 9 24.84 27.04 -4.18
N LYS A 10 25.30 27.58 -3.06
CA LYS A 10 25.81 26.73 -1.96
C LYS A 10 24.63 25.92 -1.48
N PRO A 11 24.70 24.58 -1.42
CA PRO A 11 23.65 23.80 -0.82
C PRO A 11 23.43 24.28 0.62
N LEU A 12 22.16 24.42 1.02
CA LEU A 12 21.78 24.86 2.37
C LEU A 12 22.32 23.90 3.45
N MET A 13 22.43 22.61 3.11
CA MET A 13 23.20 21.62 3.87
C MET A 13 24.27 21.04 2.96
N ARG A 14 25.52 21.04 3.42
CA ARG A 14 26.65 20.49 2.65
C ARG A 14 26.69 18.99 2.68
N ASP A 15 26.34 18.39 3.83
CA ASP A 15 26.39 16.96 4.07
C ASP A 15 25.19 16.55 4.93
N LEU A 16 24.60 15.36 4.65
CA LEU A 16 23.66 14.73 5.55
C LEU A 16 24.38 14.31 6.84
N PRO A 17 23.68 14.22 7.99
CA PRO A 17 24.24 13.64 9.20
C PRO A 17 24.76 12.23 8.94
N LYS A 18 25.80 11.81 9.68
CA LYS A 18 26.47 10.50 9.48
C LYS A 18 25.54 9.29 9.50
N TYR A 19 24.44 9.35 10.20
CA TYR A 19 23.44 8.28 10.22
C TYR A 19 22.70 8.10 8.89
N TRP A 20 22.92 9.00 7.92
CA TRP A 20 22.45 8.87 6.54
C TRP A 20 23.49 8.25 5.59
N ASP A 21 24.73 7.98 6.03
CA ASP A 21 25.81 7.53 5.13
C ASP A 21 25.47 6.22 4.39
N ASP A 22 24.65 5.38 4.99
CA ASP A 22 24.19 4.11 4.40
C ASP A 22 22.95 4.25 3.49
N TYR A 23 22.33 5.42 3.44
CA TYR A 23 21.07 5.67 2.75
C TYR A 23 21.18 6.80 1.75
N PHE A 24 20.38 6.75 0.70
CA PHE A 24 20.43 7.72 -0.37
C PHE A 24 19.05 8.01 -0.97
N GLY A 25 18.93 9.12 -1.68
CA GLY A 25 17.77 9.55 -2.49
C GLY A 25 18.09 9.61 -3.98
N GLY A 26 17.51 10.57 -4.67
CA GLY A 26 17.68 10.76 -6.12
C GLY A 26 16.74 9.86 -6.94
N PRO A 27 16.92 9.82 -8.27
CA PRO A 27 16.07 9.03 -9.16
C PRO A 27 16.15 7.54 -8.86
N TYR A 28 15.04 6.84 -9.07
CA TYR A 28 14.95 5.38 -8.91
C TYR A 28 15.83 4.64 -9.93
N LYS A 29 16.41 3.53 -9.48
CA LYS A 29 17.08 2.56 -10.35
C LYS A 29 16.70 1.13 -9.94
N PRO A 30 16.60 0.19 -10.88
CA PRO A 30 16.22 -1.20 -10.60
C PRO A 30 17.15 -1.92 -9.62
N ASP A 31 18.44 -1.58 -9.59
CA ASP A 31 19.45 -2.14 -8.68
C ASP A 31 19.31 -1.67 -7.21
N TYR A 32 18.37 -0.77 -6.94
CA TYR A 32 18.04 -0.35 -5.57
C TYR A 32 17.06 -1.29 -4.86
N GLU A 33 16.53 -2.29 -5.55
CA GLU A 33 15.71 -3.32 -4.89
C GLU A 33 16.54 -4.16 -3.92
N PRO A 34 15.94 -4.71 -2.85
CA PRO A 34 16.68 -5.53 -1.89
C PRO A 34 17.34 -6.73 -2.60
N PRO A 35 18.67 -6.91 -2.50
CA PRO A 35 19.38 -7.94 -3.27
C PRO A 35 18.97 -9.37 -2.89
N THR A 36 18.51 -9.59 -1.65
CA THR A 36 17.99 -10.88 -1.16
C THR A 36 16.49 -11.05 -1.38
N GLY A 37 15.83 -10.08 -2.04
CA GLY A 37 14.40 -10.05 -2.14
C GLY A 37 13.71 -9.65 -0.83
N THR A 38 12.41 -9.91 -0.75
CA THR A 38 11.56 -9.56 0.41
C THR A 38 10.81 -10.77 0.98
N GLY A 39 11.05 -11.97 0.44
CA GLY A 39 10.50 -13.22 0.96
C GLY A 39 11.13 -13.63 2.30
N ILE A 40 10.52 -14.56 2.98
CA ILE A 40 10.99 -15.17 4.25
C ILE A 40 10.78 -16.67 4.18
N ASP A 41 11.72 -17.44 4.67
CA ASP A 41 11.60 -18.89 4.68
C ASP A 41 10.39 -19.37 5.49
N ARG A 42 9.83 -20.51 5.08
CA ARG A 42 8.60 -21.05 5.67
C ARG A 42 8.77 -21.40 7.15
N GLU A 43 9.92 -21.90 7.51
CA GLU A 43 10.30 -22.23 8.90
C GLU A 43 10.35 -20.96 9.75
N GLU A 44 10.92 -19.90 9.22
CA GLU A 44 10.94 -18.60 9.91
C GLU A 44 9.55 -18.00 10.04
N LEU A 45 8.70 -18.08 9.01
CA LEU A 45 7.29 -17.65 9.12
C LEU A 45 6.53 -18.40 10.20
N ALA A 46 6.77 -19.70 10.35
CA ALA A 46 6.15 -20.51 11.40
C ALA A 46 6.62 -20.08 12.81
N GLU A 47 7.93 -19.85 12.99
CA GLU A 47 8.50 -19.34 14.25
C GLU A 47 7.92 -17.97 14.61
N LEU A 48 7.91 -17.03 13.66
CA LEU A 48 7.33 -15.69 13.86
C LEU A 48 5.85 -15.76 14.22
N THR A 49 5.12 -16.67 13.59
CA THR A 49 3.68 -16.89 13.86
C THR A 49 3.46 -17.36 15.30
N GLU A 50 4.25 -18.32 15.76
CA GLU A 50 4.20 -18.80 17.14
C GLU A 50 4.42 -17.66 18.13
N ARG A 51 5.44 -16.83 17.90
CA ARG A 51 5.72 -15.65 18.75
C ARG A 51 4.60 -14.61 18.71
N LEU A 52 4.04 -14.34 17.55
CA LEU A 52 2.95 -13.37 17.38
C LEU A 52 1.62 -13.80 18.01
N THR A 53 1.43 -15.10 18.20
CA THR A 53 0.17 -15.67 18.73
C THR A 53 0.28 -16.19 20.15
N SER A 54 1.49 -16.15 20.72
CA SER A 54 1.75 -16.53 22.12
C SER A 54 1.58 -15.32 23.06
N TYR A 55 1.14 -15.61 24.28
CA TYR A 55 1.03 -14.65 25.39
C TYR A 55 1.26 -15.40 26.73
N PRO A 56 1.54 -14.71 27.86
CA PRO A 56 1.76 -15.35 29.16
C PRO A 56 0.60 -16.25 29.58
N GLU A 57 0.89 -17.36 30.30
CA GLU A 57 -0.12 -18.37 30.70
C GLU A 57 -1.17 -17.80 31.65
N ASP A 58 -0.81 -16.84 32.49
CA ASP A 58 -1.68 -16.15 33.44
C ASP A 58 -2.48 -14.99 32.82
N PHE A 59 -2.23 -14.66 31.55
CA PHE A 59 -2.88 -13.56 30.84
C PHE A 59 -4.29 -13.92 30.35
N ARG A 60 -5.29 -13.15 30.76
CA ARG A 60 -6.70 -13.40 30.46
C ARG A 60 -7.19 -12.61 29.27
N ILE A 61 -7.01 -13.21 28.11
CA ILE A 61 -7.36 -12.57 26.84
C ILE A 61 -8.87 -12.63 26.56
N HIS A 62 -9.40 -11.55 25.97
CA HIS A 62 -10.81 -11.52 25.53
C HIS A 62 -11.10 -12.63 24.49
N PRO A 63 -12.20 -13.40 24.61
CA PRO A 63 -12.48 -14.56 23.75
C PRO A 63 -12.45 -14.26 22.24
N LYS A 64 -12.91 -13.09 21.80
CA LYS A 64 -12.86 -12.68 20.38
C LYS A 64 -11.42 -12.48 19.89
N VAL A 65 -10.54 -11.95 20.75
CA VAL A 65 -9.12 -11.73 20.42
C VAL A 65 -8.40 -13.07 20.42
N LYS A 66 -8.69 -13.97 21.37
CA LYS A 66 -8.18 -15.34 21.36
C LYS A 66 -8.49 -16.05 20.03
N LYS A 67 -9.75 -16.00 19.60
CA LYS A 67 -10.15 -16.56 18.30
C LYS A 67 -9.38 -15.93 17.11
N LEU A 68 -9.09 -14.64 17.16
CA LEU A 68 -8.26 -13.99 16.14
C LEU A 68 -6.84 -14.56 16.13
N LEU A 69 -6.21 -14.75 17.30
CA LEU A 69 -4.89 -15.34 17.39
C LEU A 69 -4.85 -16.78 16.89
N GLU A 70 -5.88 -17.58 17.21
CA GLU A 70 -6.04 -18.94 16.68
C GLU A 70 -6.12 -18.94 15.13
N GLN A 71 -6.88 -18.00 14.55
CA GLN A 71 -6.92 -17.83 13.09
C GLN A 71 -5.58 -17.43 12.51
N ARG A 72 -4.84 -16.55 13.17
CA ARG A 72 -3.49 -16.15 12.75
C ARG A 72 -2.51 -17.33 12.80
N GLN A 73 -2.64 -18.19 13.79
CA GLN A 73 -1.88 -19.45 13.86
C GLN A 73 -2.16 -20.35 12.65
N GLU A 74 -3.43 -20.46 12.24
CA GLU A 74 -3.79 -21.22 11.03
C GLU A 74 -3.25 -20.57 9.75
N MET A 75 -3.23 -19.23 9.66
CA MET A 75 -2.64 -18.48 8.52
C MET A 75 -1.14 -18.70 8.42
N GLY A 76 -0.40 -18.50 9.51
CA GLY A 76 1.06 -18.63 9.51
C GLY A 76 1.58 -20.05 9.37
N THR A 77 0.73 -21.06 9.57
CA THR A 77 1.03 -22.47 9.30
C THR A 77 0.56 -22.93 7.91
N GLY A 78 -0.07 -22.04 7.13
CA GLY A 78 -0.56 -22.33 5.77
C GLY A 78 -1.87 -23.14 5.74
N LYS A 79 -2.56 -23.33 6.88
CA LYS A 79 -3.88 -23.98 6.92
C LYS A 79 -4.99 -23.08 6.38
N LYS A 80 -4.77 -21.77 6.45
CA LYS A 80 -5.64 -20.74 5.89
C LYS A 80 -4.81 -19.71 5.13
N PRO A 81 -5.39 -19.06 4.12
CA PRO A 81 -4.71 -17.95 3.45
C PRO A 81 -4.55 -16.76 4.41
N VAL A 82 -3.49 -15.99 4.19
CA VAL A 82 -3.07 -14.86 5.02
C VAL A 82 -3.89 -13.62 4.68
N ASP A 83 -4.40 -12.93 5.70
CA ASP A 83 -5.06 -11.63 5.57
C ASP A 83 -4.05 -10.46 5.74
N TYR A 84 -4.51 -9.22 5.46
CA TYR A 84 -3.65 -8.03 5.58
C TYR A 84 -3.11 -7.81 6.99
N GLY A 85 -3.90 -8.08 8.03
CA GLY A 85 -3.48 -7.90 9.43
C GLY A 85 -2.38 -8.88 9.82
N MET A 86 -2.46 -10.14 9.36
CA MET A 86 -1.41 -11.12 9.58
C MET A 86 -0.19 -10.85 8.71
N ALA A 87 -0.37 -10.44 7.46
CA ALA A 87 0.71 -10.04 6.56
C ALA A 87 1.55 -8.88 7.14
N GLU A 88 0.87 -7.85 7.68
CA GLU A 88 1.52 -6.74 8.37
C GLU A 88 2.28 -7.19 9.61
N ALA A 89 1.66 -8.01 10.46
CA ALA A 89 2.30 -8.51 11.68
C ALA A 89 3.54 -9.34 11.38
N LEU A 90 3.50 -10.21 10.36
CA LEU A 90 4.65 -10.99 9.90
C LEU A 90 5.75 -10.10 9.31
N ALA A 91 5.37 -9.07 8.53
CA ALA A 91 6.34 -8.10 8.01
C ALA A 91 7.08 -7.41 9.16
N PHE A 92 6.36 -6.86 10.15
CA PHE A 92 6.96 -6.20 11.29
C PHE A 92 7.81 -7.14 12.14
N ALA A 93 7.30 -8.33 12.46
CA ALA A 93 8.03 -9.33 13.25
C ALA A 93 9.37 -9.72 12.60
N SER A 94 9.37 -9.93 11.28
CA SER A 94 10.57 -10.27 10.54
C SER A 94 11.59 -9.13 10.45
N LEU A 95 11.13 -7.89 10.50
CA LEU A 95 12.03 -6.73 10.47
C LEU A 95 12.69 -6.49 11.83
N VAL A 96 11.94 -6.61 12.94
CA VAL A 96 12.51 -6.37 14.27
C VAL A 96 13.43 -7.50 14.74
N LYS A 97 13.30 -8.71 14.20
CA LYS A 97 14.17 -9.86 14.52
C LYS A 97 15.61 -9.60 14.06
N PRO A 98 16.63 -9.83 14.89
CA PRO A 98 18.02 -9.78 14.46
C PRO A 98 18.31 -10.85 13.40
N ASN A 99 19.11 -10.53 12.39
CA ASN A 99 19.45 -11.47 11.32
C ASN A 99 20.96 -11.49 11.04
N LEU A 100 21.57 -12.68 11.09
CA LEU A 100 22.97 -12.93 10.73
C LEU A 100 23.98 -11.93 11.35
N GLY A 101 23.81 -11.64 12.65
CA GLY A 101 24.67 -10.71 13.38
C GLY A 101 24.40 -9.22 13.11
N LYS A 102 23.35 -8.89 12.36
CA LYS A 102 22.86 -7.53 12.20
C LYS A 102 21.71 -7.27 13.16
N PRO A 103 21.61 -6.07 13.73
CA PRO A 103 20.44 -5.69 14.53
C PRO A 103 19.17 -5.71 13.64
N GLY A 104 18.03 -5.98 14.28
CA GLY A 104 16.74 -5.82 13.61
C GLY A 104 16.48 -4.37 13.20
N ILE A 105 15.50 -4.18 12.36
CA ILE A 105 15.05 -2.86 11.92
C ILE A 105 13.92 -2.41 12.85
N PRO A 106 14.05 -1.25 13.53
CA PRO A 106 13.00 -0.72 14.37
C PRO A 106 11.74 -0.40 13.55
N VAL A 107 10.57 -0.66 14.14
CA VAL A 107 9.27 -0.34 13.55
C VAL A 107 8.54 0.62 14.47
N ARG A 108 8.09 1.75 13.91
CA ARG A 108 7.26 2.73 14.61
C ARG A 108 6.01 3.02 13.79
N LEU A 109 4.86 2.79 14.38
CA LEU A 109 3.56 3.11 13.80
C LEU A 109 2.76 4.01 14.73
N SER A 110 2.24 5.09 14.22
CA SER A 110 1.31 5.95 14.95
C SER A 110 0.10 6.32 14.10
N GLY A 111 -1.02 6.55 14.76
CA GLY A 111 -2.28 6.94 14.16
C GLY A 111 -3.44 6.75 15.14
N GLN A 112 -4.60 7.24 14.78
CA GLN A 112 -5.80 7.06 15.59
C GLN A 112 -6.22 5.59 15.56
N ASP A 113 -6.48 5.00 16.72
CA ASP A 113 -6.83 3.58 16.90
C ASP A 113 -5.83 2.57 16.33
N SER A 114 -4.59 2.97 16.01
CA SER A 114 -3.62 2.13 15.30
C SER A 114 -3.20 0.88 16.07
N ARG A 115 -3.27 0.88 17.41
CA ARG A 115 -2.96 -0.31 18.24
C ARG A 115 -3.90 -1.49 17.96
N ARG A 116 -5.15 -1.21 17.64
CA ARG A 116 -6.18 -2.18 17.24
C ARG A 116 -6.38 -2.19 15.71
N GLY A 117 -6.22 -1.05 15.08
CA GLY A 117 -6.66 -0.71 13.73
C GLY A 117 -8.12 -0.25 13.70
N THR A 118 -8.42 0.79 12.93
CA THR A 118 -9.78 1.35 12.78
C THR A 118 -10.80 0.28 12.35
N PHE A 119 -10.37 -0.68 11.54
CA PHE A 119 -11.19 -1.79 11.02
C PHE A 119 -10.95 -3.11 11.77
N ASN A 120 -10.44 -3.07 13.00
CA ASN A 120 -10.09 -4.23 13.82
C ASN A 120 -9.09 -5.21 13.15
N GLN A 121 -8.26 -4.74 12.23
CA GLN A 121 -7.36 -5.58 11.46
C GLN A 121 -6.08 -5.93 12.20
N ARG A 122 -5.58 -5.06 13.09
CA ARG A 122 -4.24 -5.17 13.65
C ARG A 122 -4.19 -5.90 14.98
N HIS A 123 -4.85 -5.41 16.01
CA HIS A 123 -4.79 -5.97 17.37
C HIS A 123 -3.35 -6.27 17.82
N SER A 124 -2.45 -5.30 17.69
CA SER A 124 -1.04 -5.48 18.08
C SER A 124 -0.80 -5.40 19.58
N VAL A 125 -1.74 -4.88 20.32
CA VAL A 125 -1.72 -4.78 21.78
C VAL A 125 -2.86 -5.61 22.33
N LEU A 126 -2.50 -6.60 23.16
CA LEU A 126 -3.44 -7.42 23.90
C LEU A 126 -3.66 -6.78 25.27
N LEU A 127 -4.89 -6.83 25.76
CA LEU A 127 -5.25 -6.35 27.10
C LEU A 127 -5.77 -7.53 27.91
N ASP A 128 -5.28 -7.65 29.14
CA ASP A 128 -5.88 -8.55 30.12
C ASP A 128 -7.27 -7.99 30.50
N ILE A 129 -8.29 -8.86 30.52
CA ILE A 129 -9.67 -8.43 30.77
C ILE A 129 -9.98 -8.16 32.25
N GLU A 130 -9.09 -8.47 33.18
CA GLU A 130 -9.30 -8.27 34.60
C GLU A 130 -8.52 -7.07 35.15
N ASP A 131 -7.27 -6.90 34.77
CA ASP A 131 -6.40 -5.86 35.33
C ASP A 131 -5.91 -4.83 34.29
N GLU A 132 -6.31 -4.99 33.02
CA GLU A 132 -5.93 -4.11 31.90
C GLU A 132 -4.43 -4.10 31.58
N THR A 133 -3.66 -5.07 32.08
CA THR A 133 -2.24 -5.22 31.75
C THR A 133 -2.09 -5.41 30.26
N GLU A 134 -1.11 -4.71 29.67
CA GLU A 134 -0.83 -4.75 28.24
C GLU A 134 0.24 -5.80 27.91
N TYR A 135 -0.02 -6.59 26.88
CA TYR A 135 0.99 -7.46 26.26
C TYR A 135 1.09 -7.17 24.77
N ILE A 136 2.31 -6.96 24.28
CA ILE A 136 2.58 -6.62 22.87
C ILE A 136 3.45 -7.74 22.27
N PRO A 137 2.86 -8.73 21.55
CA PRO A 137 3.62 -9.86 21.00
C PRO A 137 4.82 -9.42 20.14
N LEU A 138 4.68 -8.35 19.36
CA LEU A 138 5.75 -7.79 18.53
C LEU A 138 6.99 -7.29 19.33
N ARG A 139 6.91 -7.16 20.65
CA ARG A 139 8.04 -6.86 21.53
C ARG A 139 8.74 -8.11 22.07
N HIS A 140 8.24 -9.30 21.74
CA HIS A 140 8.68 -10.59 22.25
C HIS A 140 9.02 -11.58 21.13
N ILE A 141 9.46 -11.09 19.97
CA ILE A 141 9.80 -11.93 18.81
C ILE A 141 11.13 -12.66 19.01
N ALA A 142 12.17 -11.97 19.46
CA ALA A 142 13.48 -12.54 19.66
C ALA A 142 14.29 -11.77 20.71
N LEU A 143 15.25 -12.46 21.35
CA LEU A 143 16.19 -11.81 22.25
C LEU A 143 17.09 -10.83 21.48
N GLY A 144 17.23 -9.59 22.00
CA GLY A 144 18.05 -8.56 21.35
C GLY A 144 17.40 -7.97 20.08
N GLN A 145 16.10 -8.16 19.89
CA GLN A 145 15.37 -7.57 18.77
C GLN A 145 15.37 -6.04 18.81
N ALA A 146 15.10 -5.42 17.67
CA ALA A 146 14.84 -4.00 17.57
C ALA A 146 13.47 -3.60 18.17
N ALA A 147 13.31 -2.32 18.49
CA ALA A 147 12.06 -1.79 19.03
C ALA A 147 10.89 -1.94 18.04
N CYS A 148 9.72 -2.27 18.59
CA CYS A 148 8.44 -2.21 17.86
C CYS A 148 7.45 -1.40 18.68
N ASP A 149 7.16 -0.20 18.21
CA ASP A 149 6.33 0.77 18.92
C ASP A 149 5.10 1.12 18.10
N ILE A 150 3.92 0.83 18.65
CA ILE A 150 2.63 1.12 18.02
C ILE A 150 1.81 1.98 18.97
N TYR A 151 1.46 3.18 18.52
CA TYR A 151 0.79 4.19 19.33
C TYR A 151 -0.57 4.59 18.79
N ASN A 152 -1.55 4.71 19.67
CA ASN A 152 -2.73 5.52 19.38
C ASN A 152 -2.35 6.98 19.50
N SER A 153 -2.44 7.72 18.43
CA SER A 153 -2.10 9.14 18.40
C SER A 153 -3.23 10.01 18.94
N PRO A 154 -2.94 11.24 19.38
CA PRO A 154 -3.98 12.24 19.58
C PRO A 154 -4.70 12.55 18.25
N LEU A 155 -5.87 13.18 18.38
CA LEU A 155 -6.69 13.63 17.25
C LEU A 155 -6.08 14.92 16.65
N SER A 156 -5.01 14.76 15.86
CA SER A 156 -4.32 15.84 15.15
C SER A 156 -3.48 15.29 14.02
N GLU A 157 -4.02 15.20 12.83
CA GLU A 157 -3.33 14.64 11.66
C GLU A 157 -2.09 15.46 11.31
N ALA A 158 -2.20 16.80 11.31
CA ALA A 158 -1.07 17.68 11.01
C ALA A 158 0.06 17.55 12.05
N GLY A 159 -0.29 17.51 13.35
CA GLY A 159 0.69 17.37 14.41
C GLY A 159 1.40 16.02 14.38
N VAL A 160 0.64 14.96 14.24
CA VAL A 160 1.20 13.58 14.25
C VAL A 160 2.01 13.30 12.98
N MET A 161 1.49 13.64 11.80
CA MET A 161 2.25 13.47 10.55
C MET A 161 3.53 14.30 10.54
N GLY A 162 3.46 15.54 11.04
CA GLY A 162 4.65 16.39 11.16
C GLY A 162 5.69 15.82 12.10
N PHE A 163 5.26 15.23 13.24
CA PHE A 163 6.15 14.53 14.16
C PHE A 163 6.80 13.32 13.51
N GLU A 164 6.01 12.43 12.89
CA GLU A 164 6.53 11.21 12.27
C GLU A 164 7.42 11.51 11.06
N TYR A 165 7.16 12.58 10.32
CA TYR A 165 8.08 13.07 9.30
C TYR A 165 9.44 13.45 9.90
N GLY A 166 9.45 14.25 10.96
CA GLY A 166 10.69 14.62 11.67
C GLY A 166 11.42 13.40 12.23
N TYR A 167 10.68 12.47 12.85
CA TYR A 167 11.22 11.23 13.37
C TYR A 167 11.89 10.36 12.28
N SER A 168 11.23 10.19 11.13
CA SER A 168 11.77 9.43 10.00
C SER A 168 13.01 10.04 9.37
N ARG A 169 13.15 11.36 9.48
CA ARG A 169 14.35 12.07 9.01
C ARG A 169 15.57 11.82 9.88
N ASP A 170 15.36 11.75 11.18
CA ASP A 170 16.45 11.61 12.15
C ASP A 170 16.71 10.14 12.52
N TYR A 171 15.92 9.22 11.96
CA TYR A 171 16.06 7.78 12.16
C TYR A 171 15.84 6.98 10.87
N PRO A 172 16.76 7.07 9.87
CA PRO A 172 16.60 6.42 8.56
C PRO A 172 16.61 4.89 8.61
N GLU A 173 17.16 4.28 9.67
CA GLU A 173 17.16 2.83 9.86
C GLU A 173 15.76 2.29 10.13
N ALA A 174 14.91 3.07 10.77
CA ALA A 174 13.59 2.63 11.19
C ALA A 174 12.56 2.65 10.03
N LEU A 175 11.62 1.70 10.09
CA LEU A 175 10.37 1.78 9.35
C LEU A 175 9.39 2.62 10.16
N VAL A 176 9.18 3.87 9.73
CA VAL A 176 8.28 4.82 10.40
C VAL A 176 7.01 4.95 9.59
N LEU A 177 5.85 4.71 10.23
CA LEU A 177 4.53 4.74 9.59
C LEU A 177 3.59 5.69 10.33
N TRP A 178 2.83 6.46 9.56
CA TRP A 178 1.66 7.18 10.03
C TRP A 178 0.41 6.60 9.35
N GLU A 179 -0.59 6.20 10.14
CA GLU A 179 -1.87 5.69 9.65
C GLU A 179 -2.97 6.71 9.87
N ALA A 180 -3.63 7.14 8.80
CA ALA A 180 -4.86 7.90 8.90
C ALA A 180 -6.01 6.97 9.35
N GLN A 181 -6.94 7.48 10.15
CA GLN A 181 -8.14 6.71 10.51
C GLN A 181 -8.98 6.37 9.27
N PHE A 182 -9.16 7.36 8.38
CA PHE A 182 -9.56 7.24 6.99
C PHE A 182 -8.60 8.10 6.17
N GLY A 183 -8.27 7.64 4.97
CA GLY A 183 -7.33 8.36 4.11
C GLY A 183 -7.80 9.76 3.73
N ASP A 184 -9.11 9.99 3.75
CA ASP A 184 -9.74 11.31 3.57
C ASP A 184 -9.15 12.36 4.52
N PHE A 185 -8.80 11.97 5.76
CA PHE A 185 -8.31 12.90 6.79
C PHE A 185 -6.86 13.33 6.60
N ALA A 186 -6.12 12.74 5.66
CA ALA A 186 -4.81 13.24 5.27
C ALA A 186 -4.87 14.70 4.78
N ASN A 187 -6.04 15.18 4.35
CA ASN A 187 -6.25 16.57 3.93
C ASN A 187 -5.97 17.60 5.03
N VAL A 188 -6.17 17.24 6.31
CA VAL A 188 -5.85 18.13 7.44
C VAL A 188 -4.35 18.36 7.60
N ALA A 189 -3.53 17.43 7.12
CA ALA A 189 -2.07 17.52 7.10
C ALA A 189 -1.50 17.92 5.72
N GLN A 190 -2.32 18.43 4.80
CA GLN A 190 -1.90 18.73 3.42
C GLN A 190 -0.69 19.68 3.36
N ALA A 191 -0.58 20.66 4.25
CA ALA A 191 0.58 21.54 4.31
C ALA A 191 1.88 20.79 4.63
N VAL A 192 1.83 19.77 5.49
CA VAL A 192 2.98 18.91 5.80
C VAL A 192 3.32 18.04 4.58
N ILE A 193 2.32 17.50 3.91
CA ILE A 193 2.51 16.69 2.68
C ILE A 193 3.20 17.53 1.61
N ASP A 194 2.66 18.70 1.28
CA ASP A 194 3.15 19.55 0.19
C ASP A 194 4.54 20.10 0.47
N GLN A 195 4.75 20.63 1.69
CA GLN A 195 5.94 21.39 1.99
C GLN A 195 7.12 20.55 2.47
N PHE A 196 6.87 19.39 3.07
CA PHE A 196 7.89 18.56 3.69
C PHE A 196 7.97 17.16 3.07
N VAL A 197 6.92 16.37 3.10
CA VAL A 197 6.97 14.98 2.64
C VAL A 197 7.34 14.90 1.16
N CYS A 198 6.66 15.67 0.29
CA CYS A 198 6.87 15.61 -1.16
C CYS A 198 8.01 16.51 -1.65
N ALA A 199 8.31 17.58 -0.96
CA ALA A 199 9.22 18.62 -1.44
C ALA A 199 10.55 18.74 -0.66
N GLY A 200 10.70 18.06 0.47
CA GLY A 200 11.84 18.21 1.37
C GLY A 200 13.18 17.87 0.71
N GLU A 201 13.23 16.80 -0.10
CA GLU A 201 14.44 16.40 -0.81
C GLU A 201 14.85 17.45 -1.86
N GLU A 202 13.92 17.93 -2.68
CA GLU A 202 14.25 18.91 -3.73
C GLU A 202 14.68 20.25 -3.15
N LYS A 203 13.96 20.73 -2.13
CA LYS A 203 14.22 22.04 -1.51
C LYS A 203 15.47 22.06 -0.64
N TRP A 204 15.68 21.04 0.17
CA TRP A 204 16.64 21.05 1.27
C TRP A 204 17.59 19.85 1.30
N LYS A 205 17.44 18.91 0.38
CA LYS A 205 18.15 17.62 0.37
C LYS A 205 17.85 16.76 1.62
N LEU A 206 16.67 16.94 2.20
CA LEU A 206 16.23 16.21 3.36
C LEU A 206 15.49 14.94 2.92
N LEU A 207 16.06 13.79 3.23
CA LEU A 207 15.48 12.50 2.92
C LEU A 207 14.52 12.03 4.04
N SER A 208 13.57 11.22 3.69
CA SER A 208 12.62 10.59 4.61
C SER A 208 12.20 9.23 4.07
N GLY A 209 12.07 8.25 4.95
CA GLY A 209 11.49 6.95 4.65
C GLY A 209 10.05 6.80 5.17
N LEU A 210 9.37 7.90 5.53
CA LEU A 210 8.03 7.89 6.10
C LEU A 210 7.03 7.14 5.21
N VAL A 211 6.25 6.26 5.81
CA VAL A 211 5.13 5.56 5.16
C VAL A 211 3.82 6.19 5.60
N LEU A 212 2.97 6.54 4.66
CA LEU A 212 1.59 6.98 4.90
C LEU A 212 0.64 5.82 4.57
N LEU A 213 -0.07 5.29 5.57
CA LEU A 213 -1.12 4.29 5.39
C LEU A 213 -2.47 5.00 5.33
N LEU A 214 -3.09 5.02 4.15
CA LEU A 214 -4.28 5.80 3.87
C LEU A 214 -5.43 4.89 3.43
N PRO A 215 -6.37 4.52 4.32
CA PRO A 215 -7.54 3.73 3.95
C PRO A 215 -8.34 4.41 2.83
N HIS A 216 -8.53 3.69 1.72
CA HIS A 216 -9.17 4.17 0.51
C HIS A 216 -10.06 3.09 -0.12
N GLY A 217 -11.23 3.48 -0.61
CA GLY A 217 -12.15 2.60 -1.33
C GLY A 217 -13.59 3.10 -1.24
N TYR A 218 -14.33 2.92 -2.32
CA TYR A 218 -15.72 3.34 -2.46
C TYR A 218 -16.64 2.19 -2.03
N GLU A 219 -17.25 2.31 -0.86
CA GLU A 219 -18.01 1.25 -0.18
C GLU A 219 -19.37 1.73 0.37
N GLY A 220 -19.87 2.84 -0.16
CA GLY A 220 -21.15 3.41 0.26
C GLY A 220 -21.13 4.13 1.61
N GLN A 221 -19.94 4.45 2.14
CA GLN A 221 -19.76 5.12 3.43
C GLN A 221 -19.84 6.65 3.36
N GLY A 222 -20.09 7.20 2.18
CA GLY A 222 -20.23 8.64 1.95
C GLY A 222 -18.93 9.36 1.62
N PRO A 223 -19.00 10.70 1.44
CA PRO A 223 -17.91 11.48 0.85
C PRO A 223 -16.67 11.60 1.71
N GLU A 224 -16.76 11.44 3.03
CA GLU A 224 -15.66 11.68 3.96
C GLU A 224 -14.97 10.40 4.44
N HIS A 225 -15.39 9.22 3.91
CA HIS A 225 -14.89 7.91 4.30
C HIS A 225 -14.62 7.02 3.07
N SER A 226 -14.29 7.63 1.93
CA SER A 226 -14.11 6.92 0.66
C SER A 226 -12.79 7.21 -0.02
N SER A 227 -12.33 8.46 -0.04
CA SER A 227 -11.20 8.87 -0.88
C SER A 227 -10.05 9.48 -0.11
N ALA A 228 -8.90 8.82 -0.18
CA ALA A 228 -7.61 9.39 0.24
C ALA A 228 -7.03 10.39 -0.76
N ARG A 229 -7.77 10.75 -1.83
CA ARG A 229 -7.37 11.73 -2.84
C ARG A 229 -6.09 11.34 -3.59
N ILE A 230 -6.12 10.18 -4.25
CA ILE A 230 -5.02 9.65 -5.08
C ILE A 230 -4.46 10.72 -6.03
N GLU A 231 -5.35 11.48 -6.67
CA GLU A 231 -5.01 12.56 -7.60
C GLU A 231 -4.05 13.59 -7.01
N ARG A 232 -4.20 13.95 -5.74
CA ARG A 232 -3.35 14.95 -5.08
C ARG A 232 -1.91 14.47 -4.95
N PHE A 233 -1.71 13.23 -4.54
CA PHE A 233 -0.38 12.63 -4.45
C PHE A 233 0.28 12.49 -5.82
N LEU A 234 -0.47 12.05 -6.83
CA LEU A 234 0.03 11.93 -8.20
C LEU A 234 0.42 13.29 -8.81
N HIS A 235 -0.30 14.36 -8.48
CA HIS A 235 0.07 15.72 -8.88
C HIS A 235 1.36 16.25 -8.20
N LEU A 236 1.66 15.76 -7.00
CA LEU A 236 2.88 16.10 -6.26
C LEU A 236 4.08 15.23 -6.65
N ALA A 237 3.85 14.14 -7.39
CA ALA A 237 4.86 13.17 -7.77
C ALA A 237 5.71 13.67 -8.94
N ALA A 238 7.02 13.82 -8.71
CA ALA A 238 7.98 14.24 -9.72
C ALA A 238 9.41 13.82 -9.35
N ARG A 239 10.22 13.41 -10.33
CA ARG A 239 11.63 13.03 -10.12
C ARG A 239 11.85 12.00 -9.03
N ASP A 240 10.92 11.06 -8.91
CA ASP A 240 10.92 9.98 -7.92
C ASP A 240 11.03 10.48 -6.46
N ASN A 241 10.39 11.61 -6.17
CA ASN A 241 10.37 12.23 -4.84
C ASN A 241 9.61 11.41 -3.80
N ILE A 242 8.58 10.68 -4.21
CA ILE A 242 7.75 9.81 -3.38
C ILE A 242 7.48 8.50 -4.11
N GLN A 243 6.88 7.53 -3.42
CA GLN A 243 6.33 6.32 -4.02
C GLN A 243 4.82 6.28 -3.74
N ILE A 244 4.03 5.81 -4.70
CA ILE A 244 2.56 5.72 -4.58
C ILE A 244 2.14 4.32 -4.97
N CYS A 245 1.60 3.56 -4.00
CA CYS A 245 1.21 2.16 -4.17
C CYS A 245 -0.20 1.90 -3.62
N GLN A 246 -0.86 0.93 -4.23
CA GLN A 246 -2.14 0.40 -3.75
C GLN A 246 -2.11 -1.13 -3.85
N PRO A 247 -1.55 -1.83 -2.86
CA PRO A 247 -1.46 -3.28 -2.88
C PRO A 247 -2.84 -3.91 -2.86
N SER A 248 -3.10 -4.82 -3.80
CA SER A 248 -4.42 -5.43 -3.99
C SER A 248 -4.64 -6.70 -3.15
N ASN A 249 -3.58 -7.29 -2.60
CA ASN A 249 -3.66 -8.48 -1.75
C ASN A 249 -2.65 -8.44 -0.60
N ALA A 250 -2.82 -9.35 0.34
CA ALA A 250 -2.04 -9.42 1.57
C ALA A 250 -0.53 -9.68 1.31
N GLY A 251 -0.19 -10.51 0.34
CA GLY A 251 1.20 -10.81 -0.03
C GLY A 251 1.91 -9.58 -0.59
N GLN A 252 1.25 -8.82 -1.46
CA GLN A 252 1.80 -7.57 -1.99
C GLN A 252 2.01 -6.53 -0.89
N TYR A 253 1.09 -6.42 0.07
CA TYR A 253 1.25 -5.53 1.22
C TYR A 253 2.45 -5.93 2.10
N PHE A 254 2.59 -7.22 2.41
CA PHE A 254 3.76 -7.77 3.12
C PHE A 254 5.07 -7.39 2.45
N HIS A 255 5.18 -7.64 1.15
CA HIS A 255 6.39 -7.35 0.39
C HIS A 255 6.67 -5.86 0.26
N LEU A 256 5.62 -5.03 0.13
CA LEU A 256 5.76 -3.58 0.03
C LEU A 256 6.37 -2.98 1.31
N LEU A 257 5.88 -3.40 2.49
CA LEU A 257 6.40 -2.94 3.78
C LEU A 257 7.85 -3.35 3.98
N ARG A 258 8.17 -4.61 3.70
CA ARG A 258 9.55 -5.12 3.78
C ARG A 258 10.47 -4.45 2.77
N ARG A 259 10.02 -4.24 1.54
CA ARG A 259 10.75 -3.50 0.51
C ARG A 259 11.13 -2.10 1.00
N GLN A 260 10.20 -1.38 1.59
CA GLN A 260 10.43 -0.03 2.12
C GLN A 260 11.51 -0.02 3.22
N ALA A 261 11.48 -1.00 4.12
CA ALA A 261 12.43 -1.10 5.23
C ALA A 261 13.82 -1.57 4.78
N LEU A 262 13.91 -2.52 3.85
CA LEU A 262 15.16 -3.18 3.44
C LEU A 262 15.94 -2.38 2.40
N ARG A 263 15.29 -1.55 1.58
CA ARG A 263 15.98 -0.72 0.60
C ARG A 263 16.80 0.38 1.25
N LYS A 264 17.97 0.65 0.70
CA LYS A 264 18.79 1.81 1.08
C LYS A 264 18.33 3.12 0.41
N TRP A 265 17.60 3.02 -0.67
CA TRP A 265 16.95 4.15 -1.33
C TRP A 265 15.74 4.60 -0.51
N ARG A 266 15.88 5.73 0.15
CA ARG A 266 14.86 6.26 1.09
C ARG A 266 14.02 7.33 0.41
N LYS A 267 12.75 7.01 0.22
CA LYS A 267 11.71 7.92 -0.25
C LYS A 267 10.44 7.72 0.58
N PRO A 268 9.67 8.76 0.82
CA PRO A 268 8.35 8.59 1.39
C PRO A 268 7.50 7.64 0.54
N LEU A 269 6.72 6.80 1.21
CA LEU A 269 5.83 5.83 0.58
C LEU A 269 4.39 6.13 0.96
N VAL A 270 3.55 6.38 -0.02
CA VAL A 270 2.09 6.51 0.15
C VAL A 270 1.45 5.17 -0.21
N VAL A 271 0.75 4.58 0.73
CA VAL A 271 0.04 3.31 0.55
C VAL A 271 -1.46 3.54 0.72
N PHE A 272 -2.22 3.36 -0.35
CA PHE A 272 -3.67 3.32 -0.28
C PHE A 272 -4.09 1.93 0.22
N THR A 273 -4.43 1.84 1.50
CA THR A 273 -4.79 0.59 2.15
C THR A 273 -6.29 0.29 1.96
N PRO A 274 -6.67 -0.99 1.85
CA PRO A 274 -8.06 -1.36 1.71
C PRO A 274 -8.83 -1.23 3.03
N LYS A 275 -10.16 -1.29 2.95
CA LYS A 275 -11.09 -1.35 4.08
C LYS A 275 -11.81 -2.71 4.11
N SER A 276 -12.85 -2.89 3.30
CA SER A 276 -13.57 -4.18 3.23
C SER A 276 -12.70 -5.34 2.74
N MET A 277 -11.71 -5.05 1.88
CA MET A 277 -10.81 -6.07 1.34
C MET A 277 -9.77 -6.58 2.36
N LEU A 278 -9.62 -5.96 3.54
CA LEU A 278 -8.66 -6.40 4.57
C LEU A 278 -8.76 -7.89 4.93
N ARG A 279 -9.96 -8.48 4.84
CA ARG A 279 -10.24 -9.89 5.13
C ARG A 279 -11.10 -10.55 4.05
N HIS A 280 -11.30 -9.89 2.91
CA HIS A 280 -12.11 -10.43 1.83
C HIS A 280 -11.37 -11.61 1.17
N PRO A 281 -12.05 -12.75 0.90
CA PRO A 281 -11.41 -13.93 0.32
C PRO A 281 -10.56 -13.66 -0.92
N ASP A 282 -11.00 -12.77 -1.80
CA ASP A 282 -10.31 -12.45 -3.05
C ASP A 282 -8.99 -11.66 -2.84
N ALA A 283 -8.78 -11.09 -1.65
CA ALA A 283 -7.59 -10.30 -1.32
C ALA A 283 -6.64 -11.01 -0.34
N LEU A 284 -6.98 -12.22 0.08
CA LEU A 284 -6.07 -13.06 0.85
C LEU A 284 -4.96 -13.61 -0.05
N SER A 285 -3.85 -14.02 0.56
CA SER A 285 -2.73 -14.63 -0.12
C SER A 285 -2.38 -15.99 0.48
N PRO A 286 -2.04 -17.00 -0.33
CA PRO A 286 -1.43 -18.20 0.20
C PRO A 286 -0.10 -17.88 0.89
N LEU A 287 0.28 -18.67 1.89
CA LEU A 287 1.51 -18.44 2.67
C LEU A 287 2.76 -18.46 1.76
N GLU A 288 2.73 -19.22 0.71
CA GLU A 288 3.78 -19.35 -0.31
C GLU A 288 4.12 -18.01 -0.97
N ASP A 289 3.14 -17.12 -1.13
CA ASP A 289 3.39 -15.79 -1.68
C ASP A 289 4.35 -14.98 -0.81
N LEU A 290 4.35 -15.18 0.51
CA LEU A 290 5.25 -14.51 1.43
C LEU A 290 6.68 -15.09 1.42
N THR A 291 6.85 -16.29 0.89
CA THR A 291 8.15 -16.98 0.87
C THR A 291 8.93 -16.74 -0.42
N GLN A 292 8.28 -16.81 -1.55
CA GLN A 292 8.93 -16.92 -2.86
C GLN A 292 8.77 -15.68 -3.74
N GLN A 293 7.81 -14.81 -3.41
CA GLN A 293 7.52 -13.63 -4.22
C GLN A 293 8.27 -12.39 -3.73
N ARG A 294 8.04 -11.32 -4.43
CA ARG A 294 8.47 -9.96 -4.11
C ARG A 294 7.30 -9.02 -4.41
N PHE A 295 7.42 -7.77 -4.02
CA PHE A 295 6.48 -6.77 -4.48
C PHE A 295 6.56 -6.64 -6.02
N LEU A 296 5.43 -6.83 -6.67
CA LEU A 296 5.28 -6.68 -8.10
C LEU A 296 4.54 -5.36 -8.38
N PRO A 297 5.16 -4.39 -9.07
CA PRO A 297 4.48 -3.13 -9.41
C PRO A 297 3.26 -3.31 -10.31
N VAL A 298 3.22 -4.40 -11.06
CA VAL A 298 2.12 -4.83 -11.92
C VAL A 298 1.82 -6.29 -11.63
N LEU A 299 0.59 -6.62 -11.28
CA LEU A 299 0.13 -7.99 -11.19
C LEU A 299 -0.53 -8.39 -12.51
N PRO A 300 0.03 -9.38 -13.20
CA PRO A 300 -0.50 -9.86 -14.47
C PRO A 300 -1.83 -10.59 -14.29
N ASP A 301 -2.62 -10.67 -15.34
CA ASP A 301 -3.75 -11.59 -15.37
C ASP A 301 -3.28 -13.00 -15.68
N THR A 302 -3.46 -13.93 -14.74
CA THR A 302 -3.05 -15.33 -14.88
C THR A 302 -4.14 -16.21 -15.51
N GLU A 303 -5.38 -15.73 -15.62
CA GLU A 303 -6.52 -16.50 -16.14
C GLU A 303 -6.81 -16.24 -17.62
N ALA A 304 -6.51 -15.03 -18.10
CA ALA A 304 -6.72 -14.66 -19.49
C ALA A 304 -5.45 -14.93 -20.31
N GLN A 305 -5.62 -15.66 -21.39
CA GLN A 305 -4.58 -15.83 -22.42
C GLN A 305 -5.03 -15.11 -23.69
N ASP A 306 -4.15 -14.29 -24.27
CA ASP A 306 -4.40 -13.58 -25.53
C ASP A 306 -5.74 -12.81 -25.54
N ALA A 307 -5.96 -11.98 -24.53
CA ALA A 307 -7.20 -11.26 -24.35
C ALA A 307 -7.46 -10.26 -25.48
N LYS A 308 -8.73 -10.04 -25.83
CA LYS A 308 -9.16 -9.05 -26.83
C LYS A 308 -9.41 -7.66 -26.26
N ARG A 309 -9.45 -7.54 -24.93
CA ARG A 309 -9.57 -6.30 -24.17
C ARG A 309 -8.72 -6.40 -22.90
N ILE A 310 -8.08 -5.32 -22.52
CA ILE A 310 -7.32 -5.24 -21.28
C ILE A 310 -7.94 -4.18 -20.38
N LEU A 311 -8.35 -4.57 -19.17
CA LEU A 311 -8.76 -3.65 -18.11
C LEU A 311 -7.57 -3.44 -17.19
N VAL A 312 -7.08 -2.22 -17.09
CA VAL A 312 -6.04 -1.81 -16.14
C VAL A 312 -6.71 -1.07 -14.99
N CYS A 313 -6.45 -1.47 -13.77
CA CYS A 313 -7.10 -0.92 -12.58
C CYS A 313 -6.17 -0.97 -11.37
N THR A 314 -6.60 -0.39 -10.25
CA THR A 314 -5.89 -0.46 -8.97
C THR A 314 -6.88 -0.70 -7.82
N GLY A 315 -6.45 -1.45 -6.80
CA GLY A 315 -7.23 -1.70 -5.59
C GLY A 315 -8.50 -2.55 -5.78
N LYS A 316 -9.51 -2.28 -4.97
CA LYS A 316 -10.74 -3.07 -4.82
C LYS A 316 -11.47 -3.35 -6.13
N ILE A 317 -11.56 -2.37 -7.02
CA ILE A 317 -12.30 -2.52 -8.28
C ILE A 317 -11.81 -3.70 -9.13
N GLY A 318 -10.51 -4.01 -9.08
CA GLY A 318 -9.95 -5.15 -9.80
C GLY A 318 -10.53 -6.50 -9.36
N HIS A 319 -10.77 -6.69 -8.07
CA HIS A 319 -11.42 -7.89 -7.53
C HIS A 319 -12.88 -7.98 -7.98
N GLU A 320 -13.60 -6.86 -7.93
CA GLU A 320 -14.98 -6.81 -8.42
C GLU A 320 -15.07 -7.08 -9.93
N LEU A 321 -14.12 -6.58 -10.71
CA LEU A 321 -14.02 -6.91 -12.13
C LEU A 321 -13.74 -8.40 -12.36
N ARG A 322 -12.85 -9.04 -11.58
CA ARG A 322 -12.61 -10.49 -11.65
C ARG A 322 -13.88 -11.29 -11.32
N THR A 323 -14.59 -10.89 -10.28
CA THR A 323 -15.88 -11.49 -9.90
C THR A 323 -16.93 -11.33 -11.02
N GLU A 324 -17.03 -10.14 -11.63
CA GLU A 324 -17.96 -9.89 -12.74
C GLU A 324 -17.56 -10.69 -13.98
N ARG A 325 -16.27 -10.79 -14.31
CA ARG A 325 -15.75 -11.63 -15.39
C ARG A 325 -16.16 -13.09 -15.20
N GLN A 326 -16.02 -13.63 -13.99
CA GLN A 326 -16.41 -15.01 -13.69
C GLN A 326 -17.92 -15.24 -13.91
N LYS A 327 -18.77 -14.32 -13.45
CA LYS A 327 -20.22 -14.38 -13.68
C LYS A 327 -20.59 -14.35 -15.17
N ARG A 328 -19.82 -13.60 -15.98
CA ARG A 328 -20.01 -13.51 -17.43
C ARG A 328 -19.56 -14.78 -18.13
N LYS A 329 -18.45 -15.36 -17.70
CA LYS A 329 -17.92 -16.63 -18.18
C LYS A 329 -18.94 -17.75 -17.99
N GLU A 330 -19.58 -17.85 -16.84
CA GLU A 330 -20.63 -18.84 -16.55
C GLU A 330 -21.86 -18.67 -17.46
N LYS A 331 -22.10 -17.48 -17.98
CA LYS A 331 -23.20 -17.17 -18.91
C LYS A 331 -22.79 -17.15 -20.37
N GLU A 332 -21.58 -17.60 -20.70
CA GLU A 332 -20.98 -17.60 -22.05
C GLU A 332 -20.95 -16.21 -22.75
N LYS A 333 -20.90 -15.12 -21.95
CA LYS A 333 -21.07 -13.76 -22.51
C LYS A 333 -19.79 -13.01 -22.79
N ASP A 334 -18.65 -13.37 -22.23
CA ASP A 334 -17.35 -12.82 -22.59
C ASP A 334 -16.22 -13.61 -21.94
N LEU A 335 -15.17 -13.83 -22.68
CA LEU A 335 -14.14 -14.77 -22.27
C LEU A 335 -12.73 -14.28 -22.55
N SER A 336 -12.59 -13.10 -23.12
CA SER A 336 -11.30 -12.63 -23.59
C SER A 336 -10.94 -11.24 -23.05
N THR A 337 -11.22 -11.01 -21.76
CA THR A 337 -10.86 -9.77 -21.08
C THR A 337 -9.79 -10.05 -20.01
N ALA A 338 -8.62 -9.44 -20.12
CA ALA A 338 -7.59 -9.46 -19.09
C ALA A 338 -7.85 -8.36 -18.06
N ILE A 339 -7.56 -8.64 -16.79
CA ILE A 339 -7.68 -7.67 -15.67
C ILE A 339 -6.31 -7.57 -15.01
N VAL A 340 -5.65 -6.46 -15.26
CA VAL A 340 -4.27 -6.16 -14.81
C VAL A 340 -4.32 -5.18 -13.66
N PHE A 341 -3.75 -5.55 -12.52
CA PHE A 341 -3.64 -4.65 -11.38
C PHE A 341 -2.35 -3.85 -11.43
N LEU A 342 -2.46 -2.54 -11.33
CA LEU A 342 -1.35 -1.63 -11.16
C LEU A 342 -1.15 -1.39 -9.65
N GLU A 343 -0.21 -2.12 -9.04
CA GLU A 343 0.08 -2.05 -7.60
C GLU A 343 0.88 -0.82 -7.21
N GLN A 344 1.75 -0.34 -8.13
CA GLN A 344 2.52 0.89 -7.99
C GLN A 344 2.17 1.86 -9.10
N MET A 345 1.63 3.02 -8.73
CA MET A 345 1.31 4.08 -9.67
C MET A 345 2.50 5.01 -9.92
N TYR A 346 3.36 5.19 -8.92
CA TYR A 346 4.55 6.03 -9.04
C TYR A 346 5.70 5.51 -8.15
N PRO A 347 6.98 5.48 -8.61
CA PRO A 347 7.37 5.67 -10.01
C PRO A 347 6.61 4.73 -10.96
N PHE A 348 6.27 5.22 -12.15
CA PHE A 348 5.46 4.46 -13.10
C PHE A 348 6.23 3.23 -13.61
N PRO A 349 5.70 2.01 -13.47
CA PRO A 349 6.37 0.77 -13.87
C PRO A 349 6.18 0.51 -15.37
N GLU A 350 6.78 1.35 -16.21
CA GLU A 350 6.57 1.38 -17.65
C GLU A 350 6.91 0.04 -18.30
N ALA A 351 8.08 -0.52 -17.96
CA ALA A 351 8.57 -1.75 -18.57
C ALA A 351 7.68 -2.96 -18.24
N GLU A 352 7.30 -3.10 -16.97
CA GLU A 352 6.47 -4.21 -16.49
C GLU A 352 5.05 -4.12 -17.08
N LEU A 353 4.48 -2.93 -17.11
CA LEU A 353 3.14 -2.75 -17.68
C LEU A 353 3.14 -2.92 -19.19
N ALA A 354 4.15 -2.41 -19.91
CA ALA A 354 4.28 -2.61 -21.35
C ALA A 354 4.43 -4.10 -21.70
N ALA A 355 5.23 -4.84 -20.92
CA ALA A 355 5.39 -6.28 -21.11
C ALA A 355 4.06 -7.03 -20.91
N GLU A 356 3.27 -6.66 -19.90
CA GLU A 356 1.94 -7.26 -19.68
C GLU A 356 0.95 -6.91 -20.79
N LEU A 357 0.96 -5.67 -21.27
CA LEU A 357 0.11 -5.28 -22.40
C LEU A 357 0.47 -6.05 -23.68
N GLU A 358 1.75 -6.37 -23.89
CA GLU A 358 2.22 -7.12 -25.07
C GLU A 358 1.86 -8.62 -24.99
N ARG A 359 1.76 -9.21 -23.79
CA ARG A 359 1.22 -10.57 -23.60
C ARG A 359 -0.18 -10.73 -24.19
N HIS A 360 -0.92 -9.64 -24.32
CA HIS A 360 -2.26 -9.58 -24.88
C HIS A 360 -2.26 -8.75 -26.17
N SER A 361 -1.37 -9.11 -27.13
CA SER A 361 -1.18 -8.38 -28.38
C SER A 361 -2.43 -8.37 -29.28
N ALA A 362 -3.33 -9.37 -29.14
CA ALA A 362 -4.63 -9.39 -29.81
C ALA A 362 -5.67 -8.41 -29.22
N ALA A 363 -5.36 -7.74 -28.14
CA ALA A 363 -6.29 -6.78 -27.52
C ALA A 363 -6.53 -5.57 -28.43
N ARG A 364 -7.81 -5.28 -28.66
CA ARG A 364 -8.26 -4.18 -29.52
C ARG A 364 -8.24 -2.84 -28.81
N ASP A 365 -8.38 -2.84 -27.49
CA ASP A 365 -8.40 -1.65 -26.65
C ASP A 365 -7.81 -1.94 -25.25
N ILE A 366 -7.38 -0.84 -24.60
CA ILE A 366 -6.93 -0.81 -23.21
C ILE A 366 -7.86 0.13 -22.47
N VAL A 367 -8.42 -0.31 -21.35
CA VAL A 367 -9.38 0.45 -20.56
C VAL A 367 -8.81 0.73 -19.18
N TRP A 368 -8.63 2.00 -18.83
CA TRP A 368 -8.41 2.37 -17.44
C TRP A 368 -9.75 2.33 -16.69
N VAL A 369 -9.83 1.53 -15.62
CA VAL A 369 -11.03 1.41 -14.79
C VAL A 369 -10.75 1.91 -13.39
N GLN A 370 -11.53 2.86 -12.90
CA GLN A 370 -11.43 3.38 -11.55
C GLN A 370 -12.80 3.60 -10.90
N GLU A 371 -12.86 3.57 -9.58
CA GLU A 371 -14.09 3.83 -8.81
C GLU A 371 -14.36 5.32 -8.64
N GLU A 372 -13.34 6.15 -8.70
CA GLU A 372 -13.38 7.58 -8.47
C GLU A 372 -14.09 8.32 -9.61
N PRO A 373 -14.63 9.53 -9.32
CA PRO A 373 -15.12 10.43 -10.35
C PRO A 373 -14.07 10.80 -11.39
N ALA A 374 -14.52 11.22 -12.58
CA ALA A 374 -13.65 11.55 -13.70
C ALA A 374 -12.62 12.66 -13.43
N ASN A 375 -12.88 13.55 -12.49
CA ASN A 375 -11.97 14.62 -12.06
C ASN A 375 -11.09 14.21 -10.85
N MET A 376 -11.19 12.97 -10.40
CA MET A 376 -10.48 12.45 -9.22
C MET A 376 -9.77 11.13 -9.55
N GLY A 377 -9.07 10.55 -8.58
CA GLY A 377 -8.35 9.31 -8.76
C GLY A 377 -7.14 9.45 -9.69
N ALA A 378 -6.72 8.34 -10.29
CA ALA A 378 -5.51 8.31 -11.10
C ALA A 378 -5.73 8.62 -12.59
N LEU A 379 -6.97 8.82 -13.04
CA LEU A 379 -7.35 8.93 -14.44
C LEU A 379 -6.50 9.90 -15.24
N THR A 380 -6.38 11.15 -14.78
CA THR A 380 -5.69 12.22 -15.52
C THR A 380 -4.19 11.99 -15.61
N TYR A 381 -3.63 11.29 -14.63
CA TYR A 381 -2.23 10.89 -14.60
C TYR A 381 -1.96 9.66 -15.49
N MET A 382 -2.82 8.64 -15.40
CA MET A 382 -2.61 7.35 -16.06
C MET A 382 -2.89 7.37 -17.58
N LEU A 383 -3.89 8.12 -18.04
CA LEU A 383 -4.25 8.08 -19.46
C LEU A 383 -3.11 8.45 -20.42
N PRO A 384 -2.33 9.52 -20.19
CA PRO A 384 -1.16 9.84 -21.04
C PRO A 384 -0.11 8.73 -21.03
N LEU A 385 0.18 8.15 -19.86
CA LEU A 385 1.16 7.08 -19.69
C LEU A 385 0.72 5.77 -20.37
N LEU A 386 -0.54 5.38 -20.23
CA LEU A 386 -1.09 4.23 -20.95
C LEU A 386 -1.04 4.42 -22.47
N ARG A 387 -1.34 5.62 -22.96
CA ARG A 387 -1.27 5.94 -24.39
C ARG A 387 0.16 5.83 -24.93
N SER A 388 1.18 6.19 -24.16
CA SER A 388 2.58 6.10 -24.60
C SER A 388 3.05 4.68 -24.81
N ILE A 389 2.50 3.70 -24.09
CA ILE A 389 2.87 2.27 -24.16
C ILE A 389 1.82 1.39 -24.86
N ALA A 390 0.75 1.99 -25.38
CA ALA A 390 -0.37 1.25 -25.98
C ALA A 390 -0.09 0.67 -27.38
N ASN A 391 1.05 0.97 -27.99
CA ASN A 391 1.40 0.53 -29.35
C ASN A 391 0.28 0.84 -30.39
N GLY A 392 -0.31 2.04 -30.34
CA GLY A 392 -1.35 2.50 -31.25
C GLY A 392 -2.77 1.98 -30.92
N ARG A 393 -2.93 1.14 -29.91
CA ARG A 393 -4.25 0.68 -29.46
C ARG A 393 -5.02 1.84 -28.80
N PRO A 394 -6.35 1.94 -29.01
CA PRO A 394 -7.18 2.89 -28.30
C PRO A 394 -7.08 2.71 -26.78
N VAL A 395 -6.90 3.82 -26.06
CA VAL A 395 -6.93 3.86 -24.59
C VAL A 395 -8.16 4.65 -24.16
N ILE A 396 -9.11 3.97 -23.56
CA ILE A 396 -10.38 4.52 -23.06
C ILE A 396 -10.45 4.42 -21.53
N SER A 397 -11.52 4.94 -20.92
CA SER A 397 -11.66 4.90 -19.47
C SER A 397 -13.10 4.64 -19.04
N VAL A 398 -13.25 3.87 -17.96
CA VAL A 398 -14.49 3.64 -17.24
C VAL A 398 -14.35 4.19 -15.82
N LYS A 399 -15.25 5.07 -15.42
CA LYS A 399 -15.22 5.83 -14.17
C LYS A 399 -16.60 6.40 -13.87
N ARG A 400 -16.77 6.94 -12.65
CA ARG A 400 -17.95 7.76 -12.34
C ARG A 400 -17.91 9.10 -13.06
N SER A 401 -19.06 9.73 -13.18
CA SER A 401 -19.16 11.11 -13.69
C SER A 401 -18.37 12.07 -12.81
N ALA A 402 -17.87 13.17 -13.39
CA ALA A 402 -17.21 14.22 -12.62
C ALA A 402 -18.13 14.74 -11.51
N SER A 403 -17.57 14.97 -10.33
CA SER A 403 -18.32 15.41 -9.16
C SER A 403 -17.45 16.33 -8.29
N ALA A 404 -18.08 17.30 -7.63
CA ALA A 404 -17.43 18.12 -6.62
C ALA A 404 -17.21 17.35 -5.28
N SER A 405 -18.01 16.31 -5.05
CA SER A 405 -17.89 15.39 -3.91
C SER A 405 -17.21 14.09 -4.35
N PRO A 406 -16.33 13.48 -3.54
CA PRO A 406 -15.68 12.22 -3.92
C PRO A 406 -16.67 11.07 -4.09
N ALA A 407 -17.68 10.99 -3.24
CA ALA A 407 -18.68 9.91 -3.26
C ALA A 407 -20.08 10.41 -2.95
N THR A 408 -21.09 9.63 -3.35
CA THR A 408 -22.47 9.86 -2.93
C THR A 408 -22.68 9.57 -1.45
N GLY A 409 -23.57 10.31 -0.80
CA GLY A 409 -24.02 10.05 0.59
C GLY A 409 -25.08 8.94 0.70
N SER A 410 -25.50 8.33 -0.42
CA SER A 410 -26.53 7.29 -0.46
C SER A 410 -25.94 5.93 -0.84
N ALA A 411 -26.09 4.93 0.04
CA ALA A 411 -25.66 3.56 -0.23
C ALA A 411 -26.37 2.96 -1.48
N LYS A 412 -27.66 3.26 -1.69
CA LYS A 412 -28.39 2.82 -2.89
C LYS A 412 -27.86 3.45 -4.18
N ALA A 413 -27.52 4.73 -4.15
CA ALA A 413 -26.91 5.39 -5.30
C ALA A 413 -25.54 4.79 -5.59
N HIS A 414 -24.73 4.56 -4.56
CA HIS A 414 -23.44 3.87 -4.68
C HIS A 414 -23.57 2.49 -5.36
N GLU A 415 -24.55 1.67 -4.96
CA GLU A 415 -24.77 0.36 -5.58
C GLU A 415 -25.10 0.46 -7.08
N VAL A 416 -25.92 1.44 -7.47
CA VAL A 416 -26.29 1.67 -8.87
C VAL A 416 -25.08 2.12 -9.67
N GLU A 417 -24.30 3.07 -9.14
CA GLU A 417 -23.07 3.57 -9.76
C GLU A 417 -22.06 2.45 -9.95
N GLN A 418 -21.84 1.60 -8.92
CA GLN A 418 -20.88 0.51 -8.95
C GLN A 418 -21.28 -0.58 -9.97
N LYS A 419 -22.54 -0.99 -9.97
CA LYS A 419 -23.08 -1.92 -10.97
C LYS A 419 -22.95 -1.40 -12.39
N THR A 420 -23.23 -0.11 -12.59
CA THR A 420 -23.09 0.55 -13.89
C THR A 420 -21.64 0.57 -14.35
N LEU A 421 -20.72 0.93 -13.47
CA LEU A 421 -19.28 0.95 -13.75
C LEU A 421 -18.77 -0.44 -14.18
N LEU A 422 -19.12 -1.49 -13.42
CA LEU A 422 -18.76 -2.86 -13.76
C LEU A 422 -19.34 -3.29 -15.11
N ALA A 423 -20.60 -2.95 -15.39
CA ALA A 423 -21.23 -3.26 -16.68
C ALA A 423 -20.52 -2.57 -17.85
N LEU A 424 -20.16 -1.30 -17.71
CA LEU A 424 -19.46 -0.51 -18.73
C LEU A 424 -18.06 -1.03 -19.02
N ALA A 425 -17.33 -1.54 -18.03
CA ALA A 425 -15.99 -2.08 -18.21
C ALA A 425 -15.94 -3.24 -19.22
N PHE A 426 -17.02 -4.03 -19.32
CA PHE A 426 -17.14 -5.15 -20.23
C PHE A 426 -17.94 -4.85 -21.52
N THR A 427 -18.42 -3.60 -21.68
CA THR A 427 -19.16 -3.24 -22.91
C THR A 427 -18.17 -2.90 -24.03
N THR A 428 -18.31 -3.56 -25.19
CA THR A 428 -17.51 -3.29 -26.38
C THR A 428 -18.17 -2.18 -27.20
N GLY A 429 -17.38 -1.22 -27.71
CA GLY A 429 -17.84 -0.22 -28.66
C GLY A 429 -18.38 1.07 -28.03
N VAL A 430 -17.84 1.50 -26.89
CA VAL A 430 -18.10 2.84 -26.31
C VAL A 430 -16.98 3.79 -26.69
#